data_12d2ba0a32ca1b30ebd0e50cfb70fe2c
#
_entry.id   12d2ba0a32ca1b30ebd0e50cfb70fe2c
#
_cell.length_a   1.000
_cell.length_b   1.000
_cell.length_c   1.000
_cell.angle_alpha   90.00
_cell.angle_beta   90.00
_cell.angle_gamma   90.00
#
_symmetry.space_group_name_H-M   'P 1'
#
loop_
_entity.id
_entity.type
_entity.pdbx_description
1 polymer ?
#
loop_
_entity_poly.entity_id
_entity_poly.type
_entity_poly.pdbx_seq_one_letter_code
_entity_poly.pdbx_strand_id
1 'polypeptide(L)'
;EDFNLHLTGDIHAITAANNLLAAAIDARMFHESTQTDEALFGRLCPPAKDGGRKFSPVMLRRLEKLGIEKSDPNELTEEERGRFVRLDIDPESITWQRVLDTNDRFLRGITVGQGPKEKGRTRETGFDITVASEIMAILALTTDLADMRERLGRMMIGTSKGGDPVTADDLGVSGALTVLMKDAIMPTLMQTLEGTPAFVHAGPFANIAHGNSSIVADQIALKLIGPDGYVVTESGFGADIGMEKFFNIKCRYSGLVPNVVVLVATIRALKMHGGGPKVVAGKPLDLAYTEENL
;
A
#
# COMPACT_ATOMS: atom_id res chain seq x y z
N GLU A 1 22.32 -14.20 -8.13
CA GLU A 1 21.32 -14.65 -7.12
C GLU A 1 20.72 -13.46 -6.37
N ASP A 2 21.54 -12.59 -5.80
CA ASP A 2 21.08 -11.40 -5.08
C ASP A 2 20.18 -10.51 -5.97
N PHE A 3 20.51 -10.40 -7.23
CA PHE A 3 19.71 -9.69 -8.21
C PHE A 3 18.29 -10.27 -8.33
N ASN A 4 18.14 -11.56 -8.48
CA ASN A 4 16.83 -12.19 -8.62
C ASN A 4 16.03 -12.18 -7.32
N LEU A 5 16.71 -12.22 -6.16
CA LEU A 5 16.07 -12.20 -4.86
C LEU A 5 15.72 -10.78 -4.38
N HIS A 6 16.53 -9.78 -4.76
CA HIS A 6 16.42 -8.39 -4.27
C HIS A 6 16.04 -7.37 -5.34
N LEU A 7 15.84 -7.78 -6.59
CA LEU A 7 15.32 -6.92 -7.66
C LEU A 7 14.04 -6.20 -7.22
N THR A 8 13.27 -6.88 -6.40
CA THR A 8 12.00 -6.45 -5.84
C THR A 8 12.02 -6.48 -4.31
N GLY A 9 13.10 -6.04 -3.69
CA GLY A 9 13.22 -5.98 -2.23
C GLY A 9 12.12 -5.15 -1.57
N ASP A 10 11.56 -4.20 -2.28
CA ASP A 10 10.35 -3.47 -1.93
C ASP A 10 9.13 -4.41 -1.74
N ILE A 11 8.98 -5.47 -2.52
CA ILE A 11 7.88 -6.45 -2.37
C ILE A 11 7.97 -7.14 -1.00
N HIS A 12 9.16 -7.52 -0.55
CA HIS A 12 9.34 -8.14 0.77
C HIS A 12 9.01 -7.18 1.90
N ALA A 13 9.47 -5.93 1.82
CA ALA A 13 9.18 -4.89 2.80
C ALA A 13 7.67 -4.59 2.85
N ILE A 14 7.02 -4.49 1.69
CA ILE A 14 5.58 -4.26 1.57
C ILE A 14 4.80 -5.43 2.16
N THR A 15 5.19 -6.67 1.85
CA THR A 15 4.56 -7.87 2.43
C THR A 15 4.62 -7.83 3.96
N ALA A 16 5.78 -7.52 4.53
CA ALA A 16 5.96 -7.41 5.98
C ALA A 16 5.09 -6.29 6.57
N ALA A 17 5.10 -5.10 5.98
CA ALA A 17 4.34 -3.96 6.45
C ALA A 17 2.82 -4.20 6.35
N ASN A 18 2.35 -4.70 5.22
CA ASN A 18 0.92 -4.97 5.02
C ASN A 18 0.39 -6.04 6.00
N ASN A 19 1.15 -7.10 6.20
CA ASN A 19 0.75 -8.18 7.10
C ASN A 19 0.90 -7.80 8.57
N LEU A 20 1.84 -6.91 8.92
CA LEU A 20 1.89 -6.29 10.25
C LEU A 20 0.60 -5.51 10.54
N LEU A 21 0.14 -4.70 9.59
CA LEU A 21 -1.11 -3.96 9.74
C LEU A 21 -2.31 -4.90 9.90
N ALA A 22 -2.42 -5.94 9.06
CA ALA A 22 -3.47 -6.95 9.18
C ALA A 22 -3.47 -7.64 10.55
N ALA A 23 -2.29 -8.02 11.04
CA ALA A 23 -2.15 -8.61 12.37
C ALA A 23 -2.50 -7.63 13.50
N ALA A 24 -2.16 -6.35 13.34
CA ALA A 24 -2.50 -5.31 14.31
C ALA A 24 -4.00 -5.07 14.40
N ILE A 25 -4.73 -5.13 13.29
CA ILE A 25 -6.20 -5.04 13.25
C ILE A 25 -6.81 -6.18 14.08
N ASP A 26 -6.43 -7.42 13.77
CA ASP A 26 -6.97 -8.60 14.47
C ASP A 26 -6.62 -8.59 15.96
N ALA A 27 -5.38 -8.24 16.31
CA ALA A 27 -4.94 -8.13 17.69
C ALA A 27 -5.70 -7.03 18.44
N ARG A 28 -5.95 -5.89 17.80
CA ARG A 28 -6.69 -4.77 18.40
C ARG A 28 -8.13 -5.17 18.74
N MET A 29 -8.85 -5.74 17.78
CA MET A 29 -10.21 -6.24 17.99
C MET A 29 -10.26 -7.30 19.10
N PHE A 30 -9.31 -8.23 19.10
CA PHE A 30 -9.22 -9.25 20.13
C PHE A 30 -9.01 -8.64 21.52
N HIS A 31 -8.10 -7.69 21.67
CA HIS A 31 -7.84 -7.03 22.95
C HIS A 31 -9.04 -6.20 23.42
N GLU A 32 -9.67 -5.44 22.56
CA GLU A 32 -10.86 -4.66 22.89
C GLU A 32 -12.03 -5.55 23.34
N SER A 33 -12.16 -6.74 22.76
CA SER A 33 -13.24 -7.67 23.10
C SER A 33 -12.98 -8.51 24.36
N THR A 34 -11.75 -8.57 24.85
CA THR A 34 -11.36 -9.45 25.97
C THR A 34 -10.83 -8.74 27.19
N GLN A 35 -10.61 -7.42 27.12
CA GLN A 35 -10.00 -6.64 28.21
C GLN A 35 -10.91 -5.47 28.63
N THR A 36 -10.73 -5.05 29.88
CA THR A 36 -11.38 -3.85 30.42
C THR A 36 -10.71 -2.58 29.89
N ASP A 37 -11.42 -1.45 29.97
CA ASP A 37 -10.90 -0.14 29.56
C ASP A 37 -9.65 0.26 30.34
N GLU A 38 -9.61 -0.06 31.63
CA GLU A 38 -8.44 0.19 32.47
C GLU A 38 -7.21 -0.62 32.01
N ALA A 39 -7.41 -1.91 31.72
CA ALA A 39 -6.32 -2.75 31.21
C ALA A 39 -5.81 -2.29 29.84
N LEU A 40 -6.72 -1.88 28.94
CA LEU A 40 -6.39 -1.29 27.65
C LEU A 40 -5.63 0.04 27.80
N PHE A 41 -6.11 0.91 28.72
CA PHE A 41 -5.47 2.19 28.99
C PHE A 41 -4.05 2.00 29.55
N GLY A 42 -3.88 1.07 30.50
CA GLY A 42 -2.57 0.73 31.06
C GLY A 42 -1.56 0.24 30.02
N ARG A 43 -2.04 -0.42 28.97
CA ARG A 43 -1.18 -0.88 27.86
C ARG A 43 -0.87 0.22 26.86
N LEU A 44 -1.86 1.03 26.50
CA LEU A 44 -1.68 2.12 25.51
C LEU A 44 -0.85 3.26 26.09
N CYS A 45 -1.07 3.58 27.38
CA CYS A 45 -0.41 4.67 28.08
C CYS A 45 0.20 4.16 29.38
N PRO A 46 1.28 3.32 29.33
CA PRO A 46 1.89 2.77 30.54
C PRO A 46 2.51 3.87 31.40
N PRO A 47 2.51 3.70 32.73
CA PRO A 47 3.20 4.63 33.60
C PRO A 47 4.72 4.57 33.37
N ALA A 48 5.36 5.74 33.40
CA ALA A 48 6.81 5.85 33.43
C ALA A 48 7.37 5.42 34.80
N LYS A 49 8.70 5.37 34.91
CA LYS A 49 9.37 4.97 36.17
C LYS A 49 9.03 5.88 37.38
N ASP A 50 8.70 7.13 37.10
CA ASP A 50 8.26 8.13 38.08
C ASP A 50 6.74 8.06 38.41
N GLY A 51 6.03 7.11 37.78
CA GLY A 51 4.57 6.96 37.92
C GLY A 51 3.75 7.88 37.02
N GLY A 52 4.39 8.84 36.34
CA GLY A 52 3.72 9.73 35.38
C GLY A 52 3.31 9.01 34.12
N ARG A 53 2.30 9.54 33.42
CA ARG A 53 1.88 9.07 32.09
C ARG A 53 1.97 10.22 31.08
N LYS A 54 2.27 9.89 29.82
CA LYS A 54 2.32 10.89 28.75
C LYS A 54 1.66 10.34 27.49
N PHE A 55 0.91 11.18 26.81
CA PHE A 55 0.41 10.87 25.49
C PHE A 55 1.52 11.01 24.42
N SER A 56 1.55 10.06 23.50
CA SER A 56 2.32 10.20 22.26
C SER A 56 1.59 11.14 21.28
N PRO A 57 2.29 11.67 20.25
CA PRO A 57 1.63 12.50 19.24
C PRO A 57 0.43 11.83 18.54
N VAL A 58 0.48 10.53 18.32
CA VAL A 58 -0.65 9.75 17.77
C VAL A 58 -1.85 9.75 18.72
N MET A 59 -1.60 9.60 20.01
CA MET A 59 -2.65 9.60 21.03
C MET A 59 -3.31 10.98 21.15
N LEU A 60 -2.54 12.06 21.04
CA LEU A 60 -3.07 13.43 21.06
C LEU A 60 -3.99 13.67 19.84
N ARG A 61 -3.59 13.24 18.63
CA ARG A 61 -4.47 13.30 17.45
C ARG A 61 -5.76 12.51 17.62
N ARG A 62 -5.69 11.34 18.30
CA ARG A 62 -6.90 10.59 18.61
C ARG A 62 -7.81 11.31 19.60
N LEU A 63 -7.28 11.95 20.63
CA LEU A 63 -8.06 12.76 21.57
C LEU A 63 -8.74 13.93 20.84
N GLU A 64 -8.01 14.62 19.96
CA GLU A 64 -8.55 15.68 19.11
C GLU A 64 -9.71 15.16 18.25
N LYS A 65 -9.53 14.02 17.58
CA LYS A 65 -10.59 13.35 16.78
C LYS A 65 -11.83 13.01 17.61
N LEU A 66 -11.65 12.71 18.91
CA LEU A 66 -12.73 12.41 19.84
C LEU A 66 -13.35 13.67 20.49
N GLY A 67 -12.81 14.86 20.22
CA GLY A 67 -13.24 16.11 20.86
C GLY A 67 -12.88 16.19 22.35
N ILE A 68 -11.79 15.54 22.77
CA ILE A 68 -11.31 15.54 24.15
C ILE A 68 -10.14 16.50 24.28
N GLU A 69 -10.37 17.65 24.92
CA GLU A 69 -9.37 18.73 25.08
C GLU A 69 -8.52 18.55 26.36
N LYS A 70 -7.91 17.37 26.50
CA LYS A 70 -7.03 17.06 27.64
C LYS A 70 -5.68 16.56 27.16
N SER A 71 -4.62 17.02 27.80
CA SER A 71 -3.23 16.66 27.48
C SER A 71 -2.55 15.78 28.53
N ASP A 72 -3.10 15.69 29.73
CA ASP A 72 -2.63 14.78 30.78
C ASP A 72 -3.49 13.52 30.82
N PRO A 73 -2.89 12.32 30.66
CA PRO A 73 -3.60 11.05 30.75
C PRO A 73 -4.36 10.83 32.06
N ASN A 74 -3.90 11.43 33.16
CA ASN A 74 -4.51 11.28 34.47
C ASN A 74 -5.81 12.09 34.63
N GLU A 75 -6.04 13.09 33.80
CA GLU A 75 -7.24 13.93 33.83
C GLU A 75 -8.43 13.34 33.07
N LEU A 76 -8.22 12.25 32.32
CA LEU A 76 -9.33 11.61 31.62
C LEU A 76 -10.34 11.00 32.59
N THR A 77 -11.62 11.28 32.38
CA THR A 77 -12.71 10.59 33.07
C THR A 77 -12.80 9.13 32.62
N GLU A 78 -13.54 8.29 33.32
CA GLU A 78 -13.76 6.89 32.96
C GLU A 78 -14.40 6.78 31.56
N GLU A 79 -15.37 7.62 31.26
CA GLU A 79 -16.04 7.68 29.96
C GLU A 79 -15.06 8.07 28.85
N GLU A 80 -14.28 9.11 29.07
CA GLU A 80 -13.25 9.55 28.09
C GLU A 80 -12.17 8.49 27.87
N ARG A 81 -11.76 7.78 28.93
CA ARG A 81 -10.84 6.64 28.81
C ARG A 81 -11.45 5.54 27.95
N GLY A 82 -12.70 5.16 28.22
CA GLY A 82 -13.41 4.16 27.41
C GLY A 82 -13.45 4.53 25.93
N ARG A 83 -13.81 5.76 25.60
CA ARG A 83 -13.79 6.28 24.21
C ARG A 83 -12.40 6.32 23.60
N PHE A 84 -11.39 6.67 24.37
CA PHE A 84 -10.00 6.75 23.91
C PHE A 84 -9.41 5.37 23.62
N VAL A 85 -9.62 4.38 24.50
CA VAL A 85 -8.96 3.07 24.37
C VAL A 85 -9.62 2.15 23.36
N ARG A 86 -10.87 2.41 22.95
CA ARG A 86 -11.59 1.58 21.99
C ARG A 86 -11.68 2.25 20.63
N LEU A 87 -11.28 1.55 19.60
CA LEU A 87 -11.55 1.92 18.20
C LEU A 87 -12.93 1.41 17.77
N ASP A 88 -13.45 0.42 18.47
CA ASP A 88 -14.73 -0.26 18.23
C ASP A 88 -14.93 -0.62 16.76
N ILE A 89 -13.90 -1.24 16.16
CA ILE A 89 -13.87 -1.59 14.75
C ILE A 89 -15.04 -2.53 14.44
N ASP A 90 -15.80 -2.22 13.41
CA ASP A 90 -16.80 -3.12 12.85
C ASP A 90 -16.10 -4.20 12.00
N PRO A 91 -16.15 -5.49 12.40
CA PRO A 91 -15.51 -6.56 11.65
C PRO A 91 -15.98 -6.68 10.19
N GLU A 92 -17.25 -6.37 9.92
CA GLU A 92 -17.84 -6.46 8.57
C GLU A 92 -17.36 -5.32 7.64
N SER A 93 -16.84 -4.24 8.21
CA SER A 93 -16.31 -3.11 7.45
C SER A 93 -14.85 -3.28 7.01
N ILE A 94 -14.15 -4.31 7.49
CA ILE A 94 -12.73 -4.49 7.24
C ILE A 94 -12.50 -4.93 5.81
N THR A 95 -11.89 -4.06 5.00
CA THR A 95 -11.47 -4.37 3.64
C THR A 95 -10.00 -4.77 3.54
N TRP A 96 -9.23 -4.61 4.63
CA TRP A 96 -7.80 -4.89 4.64
C TRP A 96 -7.54 -6.39 4.65
N GLN A 97 -6.87 -6.89 3.62
CA GLN A 97 -6.45 -8.28 3.51
C GLN A 97 -4.95 -8.43 3.76
N ARG A 98 -4.51 -9.65 4.04
CA ARG A 98 -3.10 -10.01 4.01
C ARG A 98 -2.61 -10.07 2.58
N VAL A 99 -1.29 -10.05 2.39
CA VAL A 99 -0.69 -10.20 1.07
C VAL A 99 0.39 -11.27 1.07
N LEU A 100 0.55 -11.90 -0.08
CA LEU A 100 1.59 -12.87 -0.37
C LEU A 100 2.10 -12.62 -1.79
N ASP A 101 3.40 -12.72 -2.00
CA ASP A 101 4.02 -12.53 -3.32
C ASP A 101 3.87 -13.78 -4.23
N THR A 102 2.74 -14.43 -4.11
CA THR A 102 2.34 -15.59 -4.92
C THR A 102 0.86 -15.48 -5.19
N ASN A 103 0.43 -15.58 -6.44
CA ASN A 103 -0.98 -15.60 -6.77
C ASN A 103 -1.59 -16.97 -6.44
N ASP A 104 -1.91 -17.20 -5.18
CA ASP A 104 -2.52 -18.43 -4.69
C ASP A 104 -4.04 -18.27 -4.57
N ARG A 105 -4.76 -18.95 -5.46
CA ARG A 105 -6.23 -18.91 -5.51
C ARG A 105 -6.88 -19.55 -4.29
N PHE A 106 -6.22 -20.49 -3.62
CA PHE A 106 -6.77 -21.18 -2.45
C PHE A 106 -6.72 -20.32 -1.17
N LEU A 107 -5.91 -19.25 -1.18
CA LEU A 107 -5.81 -18.31 -0.07
C LEU A 107 -6.71 -17.06 -0.23
N ARG A 108 -7.51 -16.98 -1.29
CA ARG A 108 -8.42 -15.83 -1.51
C ARG A 108 -9.59 -15.79 -0.55
N GLY A 109 -9.94 -16.91 0.06
CA GLY A 109 -10.97 -16.98 1.09
C GLY A 109 -10.49 -17.92 2.19
N ILE A 110 -10.22 -17.38 3.37
CA ILE A 110 -9.76 -18.12 4.56
C ILE A 110 -10.45 -17.61 5.81
N THR A 111 -10.54 -18.45 6.80
CA THR A 111 -10.99 -18.09 8.14
C THR A 111 -9.80 -17.97 9.06
N VAL A 112 -9.54 -16.79 9.63
CA VAL A 112 -8.51 -16.56 10.65
C VAL A 112 -9.11 -16.65 12.06
N GLY A 113 -8.23 -16.79 13.08
CA GLY A 113 -8.65 -16.82 14.48
C GLY A 113 -9.23 -18.17 14.94
N GLN A 114 -8.91 -19.29 14.27
CA GLN A 114 -9.43 -20.61 14.60
C GLN A 114 -8.69 -21.30 15.76
N GLY A 115 -7.58 -20.77 16.24
CA GLY A 115 -6.82 -21.33 17.34
C GLY A 115 -7.56 -21.26 18.67
N PRO A 116 -7.25 -22.13 19.64
CA PRO A 116 -7.94 -22.18 20.93
C PRO A 116 -7.69 -20.92 21.78
N LYS A 117 -6.61 -20.18 21.53
CA LYS A 117 -6.27 -18.93 22.24
C LYS A 117 -7.12 -17.75 21.79
N GLU A 118 -7.67 -17.80 20.58
CA GLU A 118 -8.52 -16.77 19.99
C GLU A 118 -9.96 -16.82 20.50
N LYS A 119 -10.28 -17.81 21.36
CA LYS A 119 -11.55 -17.92 22.11
C LYS A 119 -12.79 -17.86 21.20
N GLY A 120 -12.71 -18.48 20.01
CA GLY A 120 -13.82 -18.55 19.04
C GLY A 120 -14.06 -17.24 18.28
N ARG A 121 -13.14 -16.30 18.32
CA ARG A 121 -13.23 -15.03 17.56
C ARG A 121 -12.62 -15.21 16.19
N THR A 122 -13.42 -15.75 15.29
CA THR A 122 -13.03 -15.99 13.90
C THR A 122 -13.45 -14.82 13.01
N ARG A 123 -12.76 -14.64 11.88
CA ARG A 123 -13.11 -13.69 10.84
C ARG A 123 -12.75 -14.25 9.47
N GLU A 124 -13.66 -14.08 8.50
CA GLU A 124 -13.37 -14.36 7.09
C GLU A 124 -12.48 -13.27 6.52
N THR A 125 -11.50 -13.66 5.73
CA THR A 125 -10.54 -12.77 5.07
C THR A 125 -9.87 -13.50 3.91
N GLY A 126 -8.79 -12.95 3.36
CA GLY A 126 -8.03 -13.59 2.29
C GLY A 126 -6.62 -13.06 2.19
N PHE A 127 -5.93 -13.53 1.16
CA PHE A 127 -4.65 -13.01 0.71
C PHE A 127 -4.79 -12.45 -0.70
N ASP A 128 -4.33 -11.22 -0.89
CA ASP A 128 -4.10 -10.62 -2.19
C ASP A 128 -2.62 -10.80 -2.59
N ILE A 129 -2.30 -10.52 -3.84
CA ILE A 129 -0.90 -10.45 -4.26
C ILE A 129 -0.28 -9.14 -3.77
N THR A 130 0.96 -9.18 -3.29
CA THR A 130 1.65 -8.04 -2.67
C THR A 130 1.64 -6.77 -3.53
N VAL A 131 1.83 -6.92 -4.84
CA VAL A 131 1.85 -5.78 -5.78
C VAL A 131 0.48 -5.10 -5.96
N ALA A 132 -0.60 -5.73 -5.50
CA ALA A 132 -1.94 -5.16 -5.46
C ALA A 132 -2.24 -4.40 -4.17
N SER A 133 -1.30 -4.30 -3.24
CA SER A 133 -1.49 -3.63 -1.95
C SER A 133 -1.51 -2.10 -2.09
N GLU A 134 -2.23 -1.45 -1.18
CA GLU A 134 -2.22 0.01 -1.04
C GLU A 134 -0.81 0.54 -0.70
N ILE A 135 -0.02 -0.23 0.05
CA ILE A 135 1.37 0.14 0.40
C ILE A 135 2.27 0.21 -0.84
N MET A 136 2.08 -0.69 -1.82
CA MET A 136 2.77 -0.59 -3.11
C MET A 136 2.40 0.70 -3.85
N ALA A 137 1.14 1.07 -3.85
CA ALA A 137 0.67 2.32 -4.45
C ALA A 137 1.26 3.55 -3.74
N ILE A 138 1.33 3.52 -2.41
CA ILE A 138 1.97 4.56 -1.61
C ILE A 138 3.46 4.68 -1.94
N LEU A 139 4.20 3.57 -2.00
CA LEU A 139 5.62 3.59 -2.36
C LEU A 139 5.86 4.27 -3.71
N ALA A 140 5.01 3.99 -4.68
CA ALA A 140 5.14 4.55 -6.02
C ALA A 140 4.86 6.07 -6.09
N LEU A 141 4.03 6.61 -5.19
CA LEU A 141 3.66 8.02 -5.16
C LEU A 141 4.42 8.85 -4.11
N THR A 142 5.15 8.20 -3.24
CA THR A 142 5.92 8.84 -2.16
C THR A 142 7.09 9.65 -2.73
N THR A 143 7.38 10.80 -2.09
CA THR A 143 8.49 11.67 -2.44
C THR A 143 9.66 11.60 -1.44
N ASP A 144 9.36 11.29 -0.17
CA ASP A 144 10.34 11.12 0.90
C ASP A 144 9.77 10.29 2.06
N LEU A 145 10.57 10.02 3.10
CA LEU A 145 10.14 9.23 4.26
C LEU A 145 9.05 9.91 5.11
N ALA A 146 9.00 11.23 5.15
CA ALA A 146 7.99 11.94 5.92
C ALA A 146 6.63 11.85 5.21
N ASP A 147 6.60 12.07 3.89
CA ASP A 147 5.41 11.87 3.05
C ASP A 147 4.94 10.41 3.10
N MET A 148 5.87 9.44 3.02
CA MET A 148 5.52 8.02 3.17
C MET A 148 4.82 7.74 4.50
N ARG A 149 5.38 8.23 5.61
CA ARG A 149 4.79 8.02 6.93
C ARG A 149 3.40 8.61 7.05
N GLU A 150 3.19 9.81 6.50
CA GLU A 150 1.89 10.45 6.50
C GLU A 150 0.86 9.64 5.70
N ARG A 151 1.24 9.19 4.49
CA ARG A 151 0.38 8.35 3.64
C ARG A 151 0.04 7.02 4.32
N LEU A 152 1.04 6.33 4.87
CA LEU A 152 0.84 5.08 5.61
C LEU A 152 -0.10 5.26 6.81
N GLY A 153 0.00 6.38 7.51
CA GLY A 153 -0.89 6.70 8.63
C GLY A 153 -2.35 6.90 8.22
N ARG A 154 -2.59 7.45 7.03
CA ARG A 154 -3.93 7.73 6.50
C ARG A 154 -4.64 6.54 5.86
N MET A 155 -3.96 5.40 5.67
CA MET A 155 -4.62 4.20 5.15
C MET A 155 -5.84 3.83 5.99
N MET A 156 -6.99 3.74 5.34
CA MET A 156 -8.25 3.36 5.98
C MET A 156 -8.36 1.84 6.02
N ILE A 157 -8.60 1.28 7.21
CA ILE A 157 -8.68 -0.16 7.41
C ILE A 157 -10.11 -0.68 7.50
N GLY A 158 -11.05 0.20 7.78
CA GLY A 158 -12.47 -0.06 8.00
C GLY A 158 -13.11 1.09 8.73
N THR A 159 -14.28 0.86 9.30
CA THR A 159 -15.01 1.85 10.13
C THR A 159 -15.21 1.32 11.54
N SER A 160 -15.46 2.23 12.48
CA SER A 160 -16.02 1.86 13.78
C SER A 160 -17.49 1.41 13.59
N LYS A 161 -18.07 0.76 14.60
CA LYS A 161 -19.51 0.45 14.61
C LYS A 161 -20.40 1.70 14.56
N GLY A 162 -19.85 2.87 14.92
CA GLY A 162 -20.50 4.17 14.78
C GLY A 162 -20.42 4.74 13.36
N GLY A 163 -19.69 4.09 12.44
CA GLY A 163 -19.51 4.53 11.06
C GLY A 163 -18.30 5.46 10.84
N ASP A 164 -17.53 5.80 11.86
CA ASP A 164 -16.34 6.63 11.74
C ASP A 164 -15.19 5.88 11.09
N PRO A 165 -14.42 6.51 10.18
CA PRO A 165 -13.28 5.86 9.57
C PRO A 165 -12.18 5.56 10.59
N VAL A 166 -11.62 4.35 10.52
CA VAL A 166 -10.46 3.90 11.32
C VAL A 166 -9.26 3.75 10.40
N THR A 167 -8.14 4.34 10.81
CA THR A 167 -6.91 4.39 10.03
C THR A 167 -5.76 3.64 10.70
N ALA A 168 -4.66 3.44 9.96
CA ALA A 168 -3.43 2.87 10.51
C ALA A 168 -2.83 3.73 11.63
N ASP A 169 -3.04 5.06 11.59
CA ASP A 169 -2.63 5.97 12.67
C ASP A 169 -3.47 5.75 13.93
N ASP A 170 -4.77 5.50 13.81
CA ASP A 170 -5.63 5.14 14.95
C ASP A 170 -5.16 3.85 15.65
N LEU A 171 -4.62 2.89 14.90
CA LEU A 171 -3.97 1.69 15.45
C LEU A 171 -2.60 1.98 16.09
N GLY A 172 -1.97 3.12 15.76
CA GLY A 172 -0.66 3.49 16.27
C GLY A 172 0.52 2.76 15.60
N VAL A 173 0.35 2.19 14.41
CA VAL A 173 1.36 1.36 13.73
C VAL A 173 2.13 2.08 12.62
N SER A 174 1.74 3.28 12.23
CA SER A 174 2.34 4.01 11.10
C SER A 174 3.87 4.14 11.20
N GLY A 175 4.41 4.36 12.41
CA GLY A 175 5.85 4.40 12.64
C GLY A 175 6.54 3.06 12.34
N ALA A 176 5.95 1.94 12.76
CA ALA A 176 6.49 0.61 12.51
C ALA A 176 6.44 0.26 11.01
N LEU A 177 5.34 0.63 10.32
CA LEU A 177 5.23 0.48 8.86
C LEU A 177 6.32 1.26 8.15
N THR A 178 6.55 2.53 8.54
CA THR A 178 7.61 3.38 7.95
C THR A 178 9.01 2.77 8.16
N VAL A 179 9.29 2.20 9.34
CA VAL A 179 10.58 1.55 9.60
C VAL A 179 10.79 0.33 8.70
N LEU A 180 9.76 -0.47 8.48
CA LEU A 180 9.84 -1.60 7.55
C LEU A 180 10.07 -1.15 6.10
N MET A 181 9.54 0.01 5.72
CA MET A 181 9.61 0.56 4.36
C MET A 181 10.81 1.49 4.12
N LYS A 182 11.62 1.80 5.15
CA LYS A 182 12.66 2.85 5.07
C LYS A 182 13.71 2.61 3.98
N ASP A 183 14.09 1.37 3.75
CA ASP A 183 15.09 1.01 2.74
C ASP A 183 14.44 0.80 1.36
N ALA A 184 13.17 0.37 1.35
CA ALA A 184 12.39 0.17 0.13
C ALA A 184 12.08 1.47 -0.63
N ILE A 185 12.20 2.64 0.00
CA ILE A 185 12.06 3.93 -0.68
C ILE A 185 13.18 4.22 -1.68
N MET A 186 14.31 3.53 -1.56
CA MET A 186 15.47 3.73 -2.44
C MET A 186 15.32 2.88 -3.71
N PRO A 187 15.27 3.49 -4.90
CA PRO A 187 15.24 2.75 -6.15
C PRO A 187 16.47 1.89 -6.35
N THR A 188 16.30 0.71 -6.90
CA THR A 188 17.41 -0.15 -7.31
C THR A 188 17.97 0.34 -8.64
N LEU A 189 19.24 0.76 -8.64
CA LEU A 189 19.96 1.14 -9.86
C LEU A 189 20.68 -0.08 -10.45
N MET A 190 20.42 -0.31 -11.70
CA MET A 190 20.98 -1.42 -12.47
C MET A 190 21.60 -0.93 -13.77
N GLN A 191 22.12 -1.86 -14.56
CA GLN A 191 22.68 -1.61 -15.88
C GLN A 191 22.16 -2.66 -16.86
N THR A 192 21.72 -2.21 -18.03
CA THR A 192 21.37 -3.10 -19.14
C THR A 192 22.61 -3.77 -19.73
N LEU A 193 22.43 -4.76 -20.59
CA LEU A 193 23.54 -5.41 -21.32
C LEU A 193 24.32 -4.42 -22.20
N GLU A 194 23.66 -3.39 -22.69
CA GLU A 194 24.26 -2.31 -23.49
C GLU A 194 24.96 -1.24 -22.62
N GLY A 195 24.93 -1.38 -21.31
CA GLY A 195 25.57 -0.43 -20.41
C GLY A 195 24.70 0.76 -20.01
N THR A 196 23.44 0.80 -20.42
CA THR A 196 22.49 1.89 -20.06
C THR A 196 22.03 1.74 -18.61
N PRO A 197 22.10 2.80 -17.78
CA PRO A 197 21.53 2.76 -16.44
C PRO A 197 20.02 2.55 -16.48
N ALA A 198 19.51 1.74 -15.54
CA ALA A 198 18.08 1.45 -15.41
C ALA A 198 17.70 1.44 -13.92
N PHE A 199 16.65 2.17 -13.56
CA PHE A 199 16.03 2.08 -12.24
C PHE A 199 14.90 1.06 -12.26
N VAL A 200 14.87 0.23 -11.21
CA VAL A 200 13.73 -0.66 -10.92
C VAL A 200 13.22 -0.29 -9.54
N HIS A 201 11.97 0.14 -9.46
CA HIS A 201 11.39 0.57 -8.19
C HIS A 201 9.87 0.61 -8.26
N ALA A 202 9.22 0.05 -7.25
CA ALA A 202 7.78 -0.11 -7.15
C ALA A 202 7.18 -0.80 -8.38
N GLY A 203 5.96 -1.26 -8.30
CA GLY A 203 5.29 -1.95 -9.40
C GLY A 203 3.80 -2.13 -9.14
N PRO A 204 3.06 -1.05 -8.81
CA PRO A 204 1.62 -1.17 -8.57
C PRO A 204 0.91 -1.55 -9.86
N PHE A 205 -0.11 -2.40 -9.77
CA PHE A 205 -0.93 -2.75 -10.92
C PHE A 205 -1.77 -1.56 -11.40
N ALA A 206 -1.88 -1.38 -12.71
CA ALA A 206 -2.64 -0.27 -13.29
C ALA A 206 -4.16 -0.38 -13.10
N ASN A 207 -4.68 -1.57 -12.86
CA ASN A 207 -6.09 -1.76 -12.50
C ASN A 207 -6.41 -1.49 -11.02
N ILE A 208 -5.39 -1.34 -10.18
CA ILE A 208 -5.54 -1.08 -8.74
C ILE A 208 -5.04 0.31 -8.38
N ALA A 209 -3.90 0.72 -8.94
CA ALA A 209 -3.31 2.05 -8.75
C ALA A 209 -3.02 2.69 -10.11
N HIS A 210 -1.82 3.23 -10.33
CA HIS A 210 -1.47 3.90 -11.59
C HIS A 210 -0.64 3.05 -12.56
N GLY A 211 -0.05 1.93 -12.11
CA GLY A 211 0.68 1.01 -13.00
C GLY A 211 2.00 1.54 -13.55
N ASN A 212 2.65 2.45 -12.84
CA ASN A 212 3.87 3.10 -13.29
C ASN A 212 4.97 2.98 -12.23
N SER A 213 6.23 3.22 -12.61
CA SER A 213 7.34 3.31 -11.67
C SER A 213 7.17 4.48 -10.70
N SER A 214 8.02 4.54 -9.67
CA SER A 214 7.90 5.53 -8.61
C SER A 214 8.29 6.94 -9.04
N ILE A 215 7.72 7.93 -8.35
CA ILE A 215 8.10 9.34 -8.48
C ILE A 215 9.57 9.54 -8.10
N VAL A 216 10.03 8.88 -7.04
CA VAL A 216 11.43 8.99 -6.57
C VAL A 216 12.40 8.51 -7.65
N ALA A 217 12.12 7.40 -8.32
CA ALA A 217 12.95 6.91 -9.42
C ALA A 217 13.04 7.92 -10.57
N ASP A 218 11.91 8.50 -10.98
CA ASP A 218 11.90 9.52 -12.03
C ASP A 218 12.70 10.77 -11.66
N GLN A 219 12.52 11.27 -10.43
CA GLN A 219 13.25 12.46 -9.94
C GLN A 219 14.76 12.22 -9.89
N ILE A 220 15.19 11.05 -9.42
CA ILE A 220 16.60 10.69 -9.36
C ILE A 220 17.17 10.54 -10.78
N ALA A 221 16.46 9.81 -11.65
CA ALA A 221 16.89 9.60 -13.04
C ALA A 221 17.06 10.93 -13.80
N LEU A 222 16.08 11.83 -13.70
CA LEU A 222 16.15 13.16 -14.33
C LEU A 222 17.31 14.01 -13.79
N LYS A 223 17.56 13.91 -12.48
CA LYS A 223 18.68 14.65 -11.86
C LYS A 223 20.05 14.11 -12.29
N LEU A 224 20.17 12.79 -12.44
CA LEU A 224 21.43 12.13 -12.80
C LEU A 224 21.77 12.31 -14.28
N ILE A 225 20.77 12.24 -15.17
CA ILE A 225 21.03 12.31 -16.62
C ILE A 225 21.36 13.73 -17.09
N GLY A 226 20.89 14.74 -16.36
CA GLY A 226 21.13 16.14 -16.74
C GLY A 226 20.27 16.65 -17.91
N PRO A 227 20.54 17.88 -18.40
CA PRO A 227 19.66 18.57 -19.35
C PRO A 227 19.70 17.99 -20.77
N ASP A 228 20.78 17.31 -21.14
CA ASP A 228 21.00 16.82 -22.52
C ASP A 228 20.65 15.33 -22.68
N GLY A 229 20.19 14.68 -21.62
CA GLY A 229 19.85 13.27 -21.63
C GLY A 229 18.33 13.01 -21.67
N TYR A 230 17.98 11.73 -21.80
CA TYR A 230 16.60 11.27 -21.85
C TYR A 230 16.34 10.27 -20.72
N VAL A 231 15.18 10.42 -20.05
CA VAL A 231 14.63 9.41 -19.17
C VAL A 231 13.43 8.80 -19.86
N VAL A 232 13.44 7.48 -20.04
CA VAL A 232 12.35 6.72 -20.62
C VAL A 232 11.70 5.90 -19.52
N THR A 233 10.40 6.03 -19.38
CA THR A 233 9.60 5.25 -18.43
C THR A 233 8.39 4.66 -19.14
N GLU A 234 7.82 3.59 -18.59
CA GLU A 234 6.63 2.97 -19.16
C GLU A 234 5.37 3.33 -18.39
N SER A 235 4.23 3.18 -19.05
CA SER A 235 2.91 3.19 -18.44
C SER A 235 2.27 1.82 -18.59
N GLY A 236 1.79 1.24 -17.50
CA GLY A 236 1.25 -0.12 -17.50
C GLY A 236 -0.04 -0.28 -18.29
N PHE A 237 -0.25 -1.46 -18.87
CA PHE A 237 -1.40 -1.79 -19.72
C PHE A 237 -1.51 -0.93 -21.00
N GLY A 238 -2.72 -0.70 -21.47
CA GLY A 238 -2.99 0.16 -22.62
C GLY A 238 -2.97 1.65 -22.25
N ALA A 239 -2.90 2.48 -23.30
CA ALA A 239 -2.86 3.94 -23.15
C ALA A 239 -4.14 4.49 -22.48
N ASP A 240 -5.25 3.83 -22.66
CA ASP A 240 -6.55 4.14 -22.05
C ASP A 240 -6.59 3.89 -20.51
N ILE A 241 -5.63 3.13 -19.96
CA ILE A 241 -5.49 2.87 -18.54
C ILE A 241 -4.20 3.47 -17.99
N GLY A 242 -3.05 2.96 -18.39
CA GLY A 242 -1.76 3.33 -17.79
C GLY A 242 -1.33 4.74 -18.12
N MET A 243 -1.42 5.17 -19.40
CA MET A 243 -1.06 6.53 -19.78
C MET A 243 -2.02 7.56 -19.17
N GLU A 244 -3.32 7.29 -19.13
CA GLU A 244 -4.29 8.16 -18.48
C GLU A 244 -3.95 8.34 -16.99
N LYS A 245 -3.67 7.25 -16.29
CA LYS A 245 -3.29 7.30 -14.87
C LYS A 245 -1.93 7.93 -14.65
N PHE A 246 -1.00 7.76 -15.57
CA PHE A 246 0.29 8.45 -15.56
C PHE A 246 0.09 9.98 -15.49
N PHE A 247 -0.74 10.53 -16.37
CA PHE A 247 -1.04 11.97 -16.37
C PHE A 247 -1.91 12.38 -15.19
N ASN A 248 -3.00 11.67 -14.94
CA ASN A 248 -4.03 12.08 -13.98
C ASN A 248 -3.64 11.81 -12.53
N ILE A 249 -2.70 10.90 -12.26
CA ILE A 249 -2.23 10.57 -10.92
C ILE A 249 -0.76 10.95 -10.78
N LYS A 250 0.15 10.27 -11.46
CA LYS A 250 1.59 10.40 -11.23
C LYS A 250 2.11 11.80 -11.54
N CYS A 251 1.78 12.37 -12.69
CA CYS A 251 2.19 13.73 -13.06
C CYS A 251 1.63 14.78 -12.08
N ARG A 252 0.39 14.63 -11.65
CA ARG A 252 -0.24 15.56 -10.69
C ARG A 252 0.46 15.56 -9.33
N TYR A 253 0.88 14.40 -8.83
CA TYR A 253 1.61 14.31 -7.57
C TYR A 253 3.08 14.72 -7.70
N SER A 254 3.73 14.36 -8.79
CA SER A 254 5.16 14.62 -8.99
C SER A 254 5.46 16.03 -9.48
N GLY A 255 4.51 16.67 -10.16
CA GLY A 255 4.75 17.90 -10.93
C GLY A 255 5.57 17.68 -12.20
N LEU A 256 5.99 16.45 -12.51
CA LEU A 256 6.75 16.11 -13.71
C LEU A 256 5.80 15.95 -14.88
N VAL A 257 6.18 16.54 -16.03
CA VAL A 257 5.41 16.45 -17.28
C VAL A 257 6.30 15.85 -18.35
N PRO A 258 5.91 14.75 -18.99
CA PRO A 258 6.71 14.17 -20.08
C PRO A 258 6.75 15.09 -21.30
N ASN A 259 7.91 15.14 -21.96
CA ASN A 259 8.09 15.93 -23.17
C ASN A 259 7.51 15.23 -24.39
N VAL A 260 7.53 13.90 -24.40
CA VAL A 260 7.09 13.05 -25.52
C VAL A 260 6.37 11.82 -24.98
N VAL A 261 5.36 11.40 -25.69
CA VAL A 261 4.65 10.13 -25.49
C VAL A 261 4.87 9.24 -26.72
N VAL A 262 5.29 8.01 -26.48
CA VAL A 262 5.39 6.98 -27.53
C VAL A 262 4.24 6.02 -27.37
N LEU A 263 3.29 6.07 -28.31
CA LEU A 263 2.17 5.13 -28.35
C LEU A 263 2.57 3.91 -29.18
N VAL A 264 2.56 2.74 -28.55
CA VAL A 264 2.83 1.47 -29.22
C VAL A 264 1.52 0.81 -29.63
N ALA A 265 1.28 0.71 -30.93
CA ALA A 265 0.14 0.00 -31.50
C ALA A 265 0.63 -1.05 -32.50
N THR A 266 0.31 -2.31 -32.26
CA THR A 266 0.68 -3.38 -33.20
C THR A 266 -0.42 -3.61 -34.22
N ILE A 267 -0.02 -3.98 -35.46
CA ILE A 267 -0.97 -4.35 -36.52
C ILE A 267 -1.91 -5.46 -36.05
N ARG A 268 -1.39 -6.42 -35.31
CA ARG A 268 -2.20 -7.51 -34.69
C ARG A 268 -3.29 -6.97 -33.77
N ALA A 269 -2.97 -6.01 -32.91
CA ALA A 269 -3.94 -5.40 -32.01
C ALA A 269 -5.01 -4.63 -32.79
N LEU A 270 -4.60 -3.85 -33.79
CA LEU A 270 -5.53 -3.09 -34.64
C LEU A 270 -6.50 -4.03 -35.35
N LYS A 271 -6.02 -5.09 -35.99
CA LYS A 271 -6.87 -6.09 -36.67
C LYS A 271 -7.82 -6.79 -35.71
N MET A 272 -7.33 -7.23 -34.57
CA MET A 272 -8.16 -7.92 -33.56
C MET A 272 -9.29 -7.03 -33.03
N HIS A 273 -8.98 -5.80 -32.69
CA HIS A 273 -9.97 -4.83 -32.20
C HIS A 273 -10.86 -4.26 -33.31
N GLY A 274 -10.39 -4.29 -34.55
CA GLY A 274 -11.17 -3.95 -35.76
C GLY A 274 -12.13 -5.05 -36.24
N GLY A 275 -12.27 -6.15 -35.50
CA GLY A 275 -13.18 -7.26 -35.81
C GLY A 275 -12.52 -8.47 -36.44
N GLY A 276 -11.18 -8.54 -36.46
CA GLY A 276 -10.44 -9.73 -36.89
C GLY A 276 -10.62 -10.95 -36.00
N PRO A 277 -10.15 -12.12 -36.44
CA PRO A 277 -10.27 -13.37 -35.67
C PRO A 277 -9.70 -13.26 -34.27
N LYS A 278 -10.34 -13.92 -33.30
CA LYS A 278 -9.92 -13.89 -31.89
C LYS A 278 -8.53 -14.51 -31.70
N VAL A 279 -7.63 -13.75 -31.09
CA VAL A 279 -6.29 -14.20 -30.72
C VAL A 279 -6.33 -14.90 -29.37
N VAL A 280 -5.67 -16.07 -29.27
CA VAL A 280 -5.52 -16.84 -28.03
C VAL A 280 -4.03 -17.00 -27.75
N ALA A 281 -3.60 -16.72 -26.54
CA ALA A 281 -2.22 -16.88 -26.13
C ALA A 281 -1.72 -18.33 -26.34
N GLY A 282 -0.51 -18.47 -26.88
CA GLY A 282 0.11 -19.78 -27.14
C GLY A 282 -0.44 -20.54 -28.36
N LYS A 283 -1.38 -19.95 -29.10
CA LYS A 283 -1.85 -20.56 -30.38
C LYS A 283 -1.29 -19.78 -31.59
N PRO A 284 -1.07 -20.46 -32.73
CA PRO A 284 -0.72 -19.79 -33.98
C PRO A 284 -1.77 -18.74 -34.35
N LEU A 285 -1.35 -17.66 -34.98
CA LEU A 285 -2.24 -16.62 -35.50
C LEU A 285 -2.98 -17.12 -36.75
N ASP A 286 -4.21 -16.66 -36.92
CA ASP A 286 -4.95 -16.83 -38.16
C ASP A 286 -4.22 -16.16 -39.34
N LEU A 287 -4.35 -16.71 -40.54
CA LEU A 287 -3.72 -16.18 -41.75
C LEU A 287 -4.13 -14.72 -42.08
N ALA A 288 -5.33 -14.31 -41.66
CA ALA A 288 -5.77 -12.92 -41.76
C ALA A 288 -4.82 -11.90 -41.11
N TYR A 289 -4.01 -12.33 -40.15
CA TYR A 289 -3.02 -11.47 -39.50
C TYR A 289 -1.72 -11.31 -40.29
N THR A 290 -1.50 -12.12 -41.34
CA THR A 290 -0.33 -12.02 -42.24
C THR A 290 -0.57 -11.11 -43.43
N GLU A 291 -1.83 -10.73 -43.69
CA GLU A 291 -2.18 -9.81 -44.79
C GLU A 291 -1.99 -8.36 -44.35
N GLU A 292 -1.57 -7.49 -45.28
CA GLU A 292 -1.34 -6.05 -45.06
C GLU A 292 -2.62 -5.22 -45.02
N ASN A 293 -3.74 -5.78 -44.64
CA ASN A 293 -5.04 -5.09 -44.57
C ASN A 293 -5.48 -4.89 -43.15
N LEU A 294 -5.79 -3.69 -42.79
CA LEU A 294 -6.20 -3.27 -41.43
C LEU A 294 -7.71 -3.21 -41.31
#